data_484b9239d87579739a7607ea90c433b8
#
_entry.id   484b9239d87579739a7607ea90c433b8
#
_cell.length_a   1.000
_cell.length_b   1.000
_cell.length_c   1.000
_cell.angle_alpha   90.00
_cell.angle_beta   90.00
_cell.angle_gamma   90.00
#
_symmetry.space_group_name_H-M   'P 1'
#
loop_
_entity.id
_entity.type
_entity.pdbx_description
1 polymer ?
#
loop_
_entity_poly.entity_id
_entity_poly.type
_entity_poly.pdbx_seq_one_letter_code
_entity_poly.pdbx_strand_id
1 'polypeptide(L)'
;QKRILLVMATGTGKTFTAFQIIHRLYSSGAKKKILYLADRNILIDQTMQNDFKPFQKVMTKIENRKMDSSYEIYMSQYHQLRSNEKEVYKQFKPDFFDLIIVDECHRSSARDDSNWHEILNYFSSATQIGMTATPKETNDISNIAYFGEPIYTYSLKDGIEDGFLAPYKVIKVGLDKDLEGYRPEKGKLDEDGYEVEDKEYTVHDFDRKIVIDERTKVVAKRITEYLKATDRYARTIVFCVDTEHALRMRDALANENSDMMKVNPSYVVRITSNDDYGKTKLDDFIDSNTTYPVI
;
A
#
# COMPACT_ATOMS: atom_id res chain seq x y z
N GLN A 1 9.65 -17.05 22.86
CA GLN A 1 9.28 -17.14 21.44
C GLN A 1 10.11 -16.11 20.66
N LYS A 2 10.82 -16.56 19.62
CA LYS A 2 11.68 -15.66 18.81
C LYS A 2 10.95 -15.04 17.64
N ARG A 3 9.85 -15.63 17.19
CA ARG A 3 9.00 -15.15 16.08
C ARG A 3 7.60 -14.86 16.58
N ILE A 4 7.07 -13.71 16.24
CA ILE A 4 5.82 -13.18 16.78
C ILE A 4 5.05 -12.56 15.62
N LEU A 5 3.73 -12.81 15.52
CA LEU A 5 2.84 -12.17 14.57
C LEU A 5 1.80 -11.31 15.31
N LEU A 6 1.65 -10.07 14.88
CA LEU A 6 0.60 -9.16 15.30
C LEU A 6 -0.30 -8.85 14.09
N VAL A 7 -1.58 -9.12 14.22
CA VAL A 7 -2.58 -8.80 13.19
C VAL A 7 -3.39 -7.60 13.66
N MET A 8 -3.26 -6.47 12.98
CA MET A 8 -3.95 -5.23 13.34
C MET A 8 -4.46 -4.54 12.08
N ALA A 9 -5.74 -4.19 12.05
CA ALA A 9 -6.36 -3.53 10.91
C ALA A 9 -5.65 -2.21 10.55
N THR A 10 -5.77 -1.78 9.29
CA THR A 10 -5.22 -0.50 8.85
C THR A 10 -5.91 0.64 9.61
N GLY A 11 -5.15 1.64 10.04
CA GLY A 11 -5.65 2.78 10.81
C GLY A 11 -5.80 2.55 12.32
N THR A 12 -5.46 1.35 12.84
CA THR A 12 -5.57 1.03 14.28
C THR A 12 -4.27 1.28 15.07
N GLY A 13 -3.30 1.97 14.49
CA GLY A 13 -2.07 2.38 15.18
C GLY A 13 -0.95 1.34 15.15
N LYS A 14 -0.84 0.50 14.11
CA LYS A 14 0.29 -0.46 13.94
C LYS A 14 1.65 0.19 14.15
N THR A 15 1.93 1.29 13.46
CA THR A 15 3.22 2.00 13.55
C THR A 15 3.50 2.50 14.96
N PHE A 16 2.47 3.06 15.62
CA PHE A 16 2.58 3.50 17.02
C PHE A 16 2.83 2.31 17.97
N THR A 17 2.20 1.17 17.73
CA THR A 17 2.45 -0.06 18.48
C THR A 17 3.90 -0.54 18.31
N ALA A 18 4.41 -0.53 17.08
CA ALA A 18 5.82 -0.84 16.81
C ALA A 18 6.76 0.11 17.57
N PHE A 19 6.47 1.41 17.51
CA PHE A 19 7.21 2.42 18.28
C PHE A 19 7.21 2.09 19.78
N GLN A 20 6.05 1.81 20.37
CA GLN A 20 5.93 1.49 21.79
C GLN A 20 6.73 0.23 22.18
N ILE A 21 6.70 -0.79 21.34
CA ILE A 21 7.50 -2.02 21.56
C ILE A 21 8.99 -1.67 21.56
N ILE A 22 9.46 -0.96 20.53
CA ILE A 22 10.85 -0.54 20.40
C ILE A 22 11.26 0.35 21.59
N HIS A 23 10.45 1.35 21.89
CA HIS A 23 10.75 2.30 22.98
C HIS A 23 10.94 1.59 24.32
N ARG A 24 10.05 0.68 24.68
CA ARG A 24 10.13 -0.06 25.95
C ARG A 24 11.33 -1.00 26.01
N LEU A 25 11.58 -1.75 24.93
CA LEU A 25 12.68 -2.69 24.86
C LEU A 25 14.05 -1.99 24.83
N TYR A 26 14.13 -0.88 24.11
CA TYR A 26 15.33 -0.05 24.02
C TYR A 26 15.62 0.67 25.36
N SER A 27 14.64 1.34 25.94
CA SER A 27 14.80 2.08 27.21
C SER A 27 15.12 1.17 28.37
N SER A 28 14.64 -0.07 28.39
CA SER A 28 15.02 -1.07 29.40
C SER A 28 16.41 -1.69 29.18
N GLY A 29 17.05 -1.40 28.05
CA GLY A 29 18.33 -2.03 27.67
C GLY A 29 18.20 -3.48 27.20
N ALA A 30 16.99 -4.03 27.08
CA ALA A 30 16.75 -5.40 26.66
C ALA A 30 17.10 -5.64 25.18
N LYS A 31 16.94 -4.62 24.34
CA LYS A 31 17.25 -4.62 22.90
C LYS A 31 17.93 -3.30 22.54
N LYS A 32 19.03 -3.36 21.79
CA LYS A 32 19.82 -2.18 21.41
C LYS A 32 19.93 -2.02 19.90
N LYS A 33 20.25 -3.09 19.17
CA LYS A 33 20.38 -3.07 17.71
C LYS A 33 19.08 -3.55 17.08
N ILE A 34 18.34 -2.62 16.51
CA ILE A 34 16.96 -2.83 16.05
C ILE A 34 16.85 -2.50 14.56
N LEU A 35 16.22 -3.38 13.80
CA LEU A 35 15.91 -3.18 12.39
C LEU A 35 14.38 -3.09 12.20
N TYR A 36 13.93 -2.00 11.59
CA TYR A 36 12.54 -1.82 11.16
C TYR A 36 12.47 -1.89 9.63
N LEU A 37 11.71 -2.83 9.13
CA LEU A 37 11.52 -3.08 7.70
C LEU A 37 10.11 -2.68 7.27
N ALA A 38 10.00 -1.88 6.21
CA ALA A 38 8.74 -1.53 5.58
C ALA A 38 8.81 -1.67 4.05
N ASP A 39 7.64 -1.75 3.41
CA ASP A 39 7.54 -1.91 1.95
C ASP A 39 7.85 -0.60 1.19
N ARG A 40 7.40 0.55 1.72
CA ARG A 40 7.44 1.83 1.01
C ARG A 40 8.27 2.89 1.71
N ASN A 41 9.04 3.64 0.90
CA ASN A 41 9.91 4.72 1.39
C ASN A 41 9.12 5.81 2.14
N ILE A 42 7.96 6.20 1.62
CA ILE A 42 7.11 7.22 2.24
C ILE A 42 6.66 6.81 3.65
N LEU A 43 6.40 5.52 3.87
CA LEU A 43 6.03 5.01 5.20
C LEU A 43 7.19 5.13 6.17
N ILE A 44 8.41 4.85 5.72
CA ILE A 44 9.62 4.98 6.53
C ILE A 44 9.83 6.45 6.91
N ASP A 45 9.77 7.37 5.95
CA ASP A 45 10.00 8.81 6.19
C ASP A 45 8.95 9.40 7.15
N GLN A 46 7.68 9.07 6.96
CA GLN A 46 6.60 9.47 7.87
C GLN A 46 6.79 8.89 9.27
N THR A 47 7.15 7.61 9.38
CA THR A 47 7.41 6.93 10.64
C THR A 47 8.55 7.59 11.39
N MET A 48 9.67 7.90 10.72
CA MET A 48 10.83 8.56 11.33
C MET A 48 10.52 9.97 11.81
N GLN A 49 9.74 10.73 11.05
CA GLN A 49 9.42 12.13 11.38
C GLN A 49 8.36 12.27 12.47
N ASN A 50 7.45 11.32 12.58
CA ASN A 50 6.33 11.34 13.51
C ASN A 50 6.66 10.50 14.77
N ASP A 51 6.25 9.24 14.76
CA ASP A 51 6.28 8.40 15.96
C ASP A 51 7.71 8.14 16.47
N PHE A 52 8.68 7.99 15.57
CA PHE A 52 10.06 7.64 15.91
C PHE A 52 10.98 8.84 16.15
N LYS A 53 10.47 10.05 16.10
CA LYS A 53 11.24 11.27 16.37
C LYS A 53 12.07 11.22 17.68
N PRO A 54 11.62 10.60 18.78
CA PRO A 54 12.44 10.47 20.00
C PRO A 54 13.76 9.74 19.81
N PHE A 55 13.87 8.89 18.77
CA PHE A 55 15.08 8.13 18.45
C PHE A 55 16.02 8.81 17.45
N GLN A 56 15.73 10.03 17.02
CA GLN A 56 16.45 10.73 15.93
C GLN A 56 17.97 10.71 16.08
N LYS A 57 18.51 10.72 17.33
CA LYS A 57 19.96 10.73 17.58
C LYS A 57 20.63 9.37 17.40
N VAL A 58 19.88 8.28 17.51
CA VAL A 58 20.38 6.90 17.48
C VAL A 58 19.83 6.09 16.31
N MET A 59 18.99 6.73 15.47
CA MET A 59 18.30 6.12 14.35
C MET A 59 18.88 6.58 13.02
N THR A 60 18.96 5.67 12.06
CA THR A 60 19.34 5.96 10.68
C THR A 60 18.45 5.23 9.69
N LYS A 61 18.33 5.78 8.49
CA LYS A 61 17.73 5.13 7.33
C LYS A 61 18.82 4.55 6.46
N ILE A 62 18.66 3.30 6.08
CA ILE A 62 19.58 2.66 5.13
C ILE A 62 19.20 3.12 3.73
N GLU A 63 20.06 3.96 3.15
CA GLU A 63 19.91 4.49 1.80
C GLU A 63 21.14 4.20 0.97
N ASN A 64 20.96 4.13 -0.35
CA ASN A 64 22.06 3.89 -1.30
C ASN A 64 22.89 2.66 -0.98
N ARG A 65 22.29 1.68 -0.26
CA ARG A 65 22.93 0.41 0.13
C ARG A 65 24.18 0.60 0.99
N LYS A 66 24.30 1.74 1.69
CA LYS A 66 25.37 2.02 2.65
C LYS A 66 24.87 1.78 4.05
N MET A 67 25.67 1.07 4.84
CA MET A 67 25.37 0.72 6.20
C MET A 67 26.42 1.31 7.13
N ASP A 68 25.97 2.01 8.16
CA ASP A 68 26.81 2.55 9.23
C ASP A 68 26.50 1.83 10.52
N SER A 69 27.45 1.07 11.07
CA SER A 69 27.26 0.26 12.28
C SER A 69 27.20 1.07 13.58
N SER A 70 27.42 2.39 13.52
CA SER A 70 27.42 3.28 14.69
C SER A 70 26.03 3.51 15.28
N TYR A 71 25.00 3.40 14.47
CA TYR A 71 23.61 3.61 14.91
C TYR A 71 23.04 2.39 15.65
N GLU A 72 21.93 2.58 16.33
CA GLU A 72 21.26 1.56 17.13
C GLU A 72 19.94 1.11 16.52
N ILE A 73 19.19 2.04 15.89
CA ILE A 73 17.93 1.77 15.21
C ILE A 73 18.09 2.03 13.72
N TYR A 74 17.72 1.06 12.90
CA TYR A 74 17.84 1.07 11.46
C TYR A 74 16.47 0.96 10.82
N MET A 75 16.16 1.89 9.91
CA MET A 75 14.96 1.88 9.09
C MET A 75 15.34 1.52 7.66
N SER A 76 14.66 0.58 7.03
CA SER A 76 14.95 0.16 5.67
C SER A 76 13.75 -0.38 4.93
N GLN A 77 13.81 -0.25 3.61
CA GLN A 77 12.97 -1.05 2.72
C GLN A 77 13.66 -2.40 2.45
N TYR A 78 12.85 -3.44 2.17
CA TYR A 78 13.39 -4.78 1.87
C TYR A 78 14.40 -4.75 0.72
N HIS A 79 14.06 -4.06 -0.39
CA HIS A 79 14.89 -4.02 -1.59
C HIS A 79 16.18 -3.20 -1.43
N GLN A 80 16.30 -2.36 -0.39
CA GLN A 80 17.57 -1.69 -0.07
C GLN A 80 18.57 -2.67 0.54
N LEU A 81 18.08 -3.63 1.31
CA LEU A 81 18.91 -4.67 1.95
C LEU A 81 19.21 -5.83 1.02
N ARG A 82 18.29 -6.11 0.07
CA ARG A 82 18.48 -7.15 -0.94
C ARG A 82 17.97 -6.70 -2.31
N SER A 83 18.79 -6.88 -3.32
CA SER A 83 18.42 -6.82 -4.73
C SER A 83 18.90 -8.10 -5.42
N ASN A 84 18.41 -8.35 -6.64
CA ASN A 84 18.81 -9.52 -7.44
C ASN A 84 20.34 -9.73 -7.58
N GLU A 85 21.13 -8.67 -7.38
CA GLU A 85 22.58 -8.69 -7.57
C GLU A 85 23.39 -8.46 -6.27
N LYS A 86 22.76 -7.96 -5.18
CA LYS A 86 23.49 -7.57 -3.97
C LYS A 86 22.74 -7.92 -2.70
N GLU A 87 23.43 -8.64 -1.82
CA GLU A 87 22.97 -9.02 -0.49
C GLU A 87 23.55 -8.05 0.56
N VAL A 88 23.05 -6.81 0.54
CA VAL A 88 23.55 -5.72 1.38
C VAL A 88 23.46 -6.04 2.87
N TYR A 89 22.44 -6.80 3.28
CA TYR A 89 22.28 -7.25 4.67
C TYR A 89 23.46 -8.05 5.22
N LYS A 90 24.25 -8.70 4.35
CA LYS A 90 25.46 -9.45 4.75
C LYS A 90 26.65 -8.56 5.15
N GLN A 91 26.54 -7.23 4.99
CA GLN A 91 27.53 -6.30 5.55
C GLN A 91 27.49 -6.28 7.08
N PHE A 92 26.39 -6.68 7.69
CA PHE A 92 26.29 -6.92 9.11
C PHE A 92 26.53 -8.40 9.44
N LYS A 93 27.02 -8.67 10.65
CA LYS A 93 27.12 -10.03 11.16
C LYS A 93 25.72 -10.62 11.40
N PRO A 94 25.55 -11.97 11.35
CA PRO A 94 24.24 -12.60 11.56
C PRO A 94 23.61 -12.33 12.94
N ASP A 95 24.41 -11.98 13.92
CA ASP A 95 24.02 -11.68 15.30
C ASP A 95 23.96 -10.17 15.62
N PHE A 96 24.05 -9.32 14.59
CA PHE A 96 24.13 -7.87 14.79
C PHE A 96 22.84 -7.27 15.34
N PHE A 97 21.67 -7.74 14.90
CA PHE A 97 20.38 -7.22 15.36
C PHE A 97 19.81 -8.06 16.49
N ASP A 98 19.29 -7.38 17.52
CA ASP A 98 18.58 -7.98 18.65
C ASP A 98 17.08 -8.14 18.38
N LEU A 99 16.51 -7.21 17.61
CA LEU A 99 15.10 -7.13 17.25
C LEU A 99 14.94 -6.73 15.80
N ILE A 100 14.05 -7.41 15.09
CA ILE A 100 13.62 -7.02 13.74
C ILE A 100 12.10 -6.92 13.73
N ILE A 101 11.58 -5.78 13.29
CA ILE A 101 10.15 -5.57 13.06
C ILE A 101 9.92 -5.47 11.55
N VAL A 102 8.95 -6.22 11.06
CA VAL A 102 8.55 -6.28 9.65
C VAL A 102 7.14 -5.73 9.55
N ASP A 103 7.02 -4.50 9.07
CA ASP A 103 5.72 -3.88 8.86
C ASP A 103 5.13 -4.26 7.50
N GLU A 104 3.80 -4.42 7.46
CA GLU A 104 3.05 -4.88 6.29
C GLU A 104 3.62 -6.19 5.69
N CYS A 105 3.96 -7.15 6.53
CA CYS A 105 4.64 -8.38 6.14
C CYS A 105 3.84 -9.27 5.16
N HIS A 106 2.57 -8.92 4.86
CA HIS A 106 1.75 -9.55 3.83
C HIS A 106 1.99 -8.99 2.42
N ARG A 107 2.60 -7.79 2.33
CA ARG A 107 2.81 -7.08 1.06
C ARG A 107 4.13 -7.48 0.43
N SER A 108 4.13 -8.59 -0.28
CA SER A 108 5.25 -8.87 -1.15
C SER A 108 4.77 -9.63 -2.37
N SER A 109 5.37 -9.38 -3.54
CA SER A 109 5.20 -10.23 -4.71
C SER A 109 5.87 -11.58 -4.45
N ALA A 110 5.53 -12.64 -5.17
CA ALA A 110 6.17 -13.95 -5.01
C ALA A 110 7.71 -13.93 -5.13
N ARG A 111 8.29 -12.88 -5.78
CA ARG A 111 9.72 -12.62 -5.84
C ARG A 111 10.26 -11.88 -4.61
N ASP A 112 9.47 -10.96 -4.05
CA ASP A 112 9.86 -10.16 -2.88
C ASP A 112 9.67 -10.94 -1.58
N ASP A 113 8.74 -11.88 -1.54
CA ASP A 113 8.52 -12.78 -0.41
C ASP A 113 9.77 -13.62 -0.09
N SER A 114 10.56 -13.99 -1.10
CA SER A 114 11.86 -14.63 -0.88
C SER A 114 12.88 -13.68 -0.22
N ASN A 115 12.80 -12.38 -0.50
CA ASN A 115 13.81 -11.41 -0.10
C ASN A 115 13.80 -11.13 1.40
N TRP A 116 12.63 -10.83 2.00
CA TRP A 116 12.59 -10.56 3.44
C TRP A 116 12.77 -11.84 4.27
N HIS A 117 12.29 -12.99 3.80
CA HIS A 117 12.56 -14.29 4.44
C HIS A 117 14.04 -14.58 4.54
N GLU A 118 14.82 -14.31 3.48
CA GLU A 118 16.26 -14.53 3.52
C GLU A 118 16.97 -13.57 4.48
N ILE A 119 16.54 -12.29 4.52
CA ILE A 119 17.05 -11.33 5.50
C ILE A 119 16.76 -11.84 6.92
N LEU A 120 15.53 -12.27 7.21
CA LEU A 120 15.16 -12.76 8.53
C LEU A 120 15.85 -14.08 8.91
N ASN A 121 16.03 -14.98 7.94
CA ASN A 121 16.76 -16.23 8.16
C ASN A 121 18.23 -15.98 8.43
N TYR A 122 18.85 -15.00 7.79
CA TYR A 122 20.22 -14.60 8.06
C TYR A 122 20.38 -14.06 9.50
N PHE A 123 19.45 -13.21 9.94
CA PHE A 123 19.45 -12.68 11.31
C PHE A 123 18.59 -13.52 12.28
N SER A 124 18.68 -14.83 12.19
CA SER A 124 17.85 -15.78 12.96
C SER A 124 18.07 -15.72 14.48
N SER A 125 19.14 -15.09 14.95
CA SER A 125 19.41 -14.82 16.37
C SER A 125 18.46 -13.75 16.93
N ALA A 126 18.01 -12.80 16.12
CA ALA A 126 17.12 -11.73 16.51
C ALA A 126 15.73 -12.22 16.92
N THR A 127 15.07 -11.48 17.80
CA THR A 127 13.62 -11.57 17.97
C THR A 127 12.96 -10.92 16.75
N GLN A 128 11.99 -11.56 16.14
CA GLN A 128 11.37 -11.11 14.88
C GLN A 128 9.87 -10.92 15.09
N ILE A 129 9.38 -9.74 14.77
CA ILE A 129 7.96 -9.39 14.90
C ILE A 129 7.42 -9.03 13.51
N GLY A 130 6.47 -9.80 12.99
CA GLY A 130 5.68 -9.46 11.83
C GLY A 130 4.45 -8.69 12.24
N MET A 131 4.12 -7.63 11.50
CA MET A 131 2.90 -6.83 11.67
C MET A 131 2.16 -6.75 10.34
N THR A 132 0.86 -7.01 10.36
CA THR A 132 0.04 -6.99 9.16
C THR A 132 -1.42 -6.66 9.47
N ALA A 133 -2.13 -6.07 8.52
CA ALA A 133 -3.57 -5.92 8.59
C ALA A 133 -4.33 -7.18 8.13
N THR A 134 -3.73 -7.90 7.17
CA THR A 134 -4.34 -9.06 6.51
C THR A 134 -3.27 -10.15 6.39
N PRO A 135 -3.25 -11.14 7.30
CA PRO A 135 -2.33 -12.27 7.15
C PRO A 135 -2.63 -12.99 5.82
N LYS A 136 -1.58 -13.27 5.07
CA LYS A 136 -1.69 -13.92 3.77
C LYS A 136 -1.59 -15.42 3.98
N GLU A 137 -2.57 -16.15 3.51
CA GLU A 137 -2.60 -17.61 3.47
C GLU A 137 -2.71 -18.05 2.01
N THR A 138 -1.61 -18.11 1.29
CA THR A 138 -1.53 -18.76 -0.02
C THR A 138 -0.71 -20.04 0.09
N ASN A 139 -0.92 -20.99 -0.84
CA ASN A 139 -0.25 -22.29 -0.81
C ASN A 139 1.29 -22.20 -0.78
N ASP A 140 1.86 -21.11 -1.27
CA ASP A 140 3.31 -20.96 -1.41
C ASP A 140 3.95 -20.10 -0.28
N ILE A 141 3.17 -19.21 0.38
CA ILE A 141 3.72 -18.29 1.40
C ILE A 141 2.64 -17.95 2.42
N SER A 142 2.86 -18.40 3.64
CA SER A 142 2.01 -18.06 4.78
C SER A 142 2.82 -17.33 5.83
N ASN A 143 2.37 -16.13 6.20
CA ASN A 143 2.96 -15.41 7.34
C ASN A 143 2.80 -16.20 8.64
N ILE A 144 1.72 -16.96 8.77
CA ILE A 144 1.47 -17.86 9.89
C ILE A 144 2.49 -18.99 9.92
N ALA A 145 2.84 -19.57 8.75
CA ALA A 145 3.87 -20.62 8.69
C ALA A 145 5.25 -20.11 9.15
N TYR A 146 5.58 -18.82 8.90
CA TYR A 146 6.86 -18.26 9.30
C TYR A 146 6.88 -17.77 10.76
N PHE A 147 5.90 -16.96 11.15
CA PHE A 147 5.87 -16.30 12.46
C PHE A 147 5.15 -17.13 13.53
N GLY A 148 4.31 -18.08 13.14
CA GLY A 148 3.34 -18.78 13.98
C GLY A 148 2.00 -18.08 14.06
N GLU A 149 1.05 -18.66 14.80
CA GLU A 149 -0.25 -18.04 15.05
C GLU A 149 -0.11 -16.65 15.67
N PRO A 150 -0.98 -15.70 15.29
CA PRO A 150 -0.96 -14.36 15.85
C PRO A 150 -1.12 -14.42 17.40
N ILE A 151 -0.22 -13.75 18.11
CA ILE A 151 -0.38 -13.58 19.56
C ILE A 151 -1.37 -12.48 19.94
N TYR A 152 -1.67 -11.60 18.99
CA TYR A 152 -2.64 -10.53 19.13
C TYR A 152 -3.31 -10.25 17.78
N THR A 153 -4.65 -10.15 17.81
CA THR A 153 -5.46 -9.78 16.66
C THR A 153 -6.37 -8.63 17.06
N TYR A 154 -6.31 -7.54 16.30
CA TYR A 154 -7.22 -6.40 16.41
C TYR A 154 -7.83 -6.13 15.03
N SER A 155 -9.02 -6.66 14.84
CA SER A 155 -9.69 -6.68 13.53
C SER A 155 -10.28 -5.31 13.17
N LEU A 156 -10.68 -5.17 11.90
CA LEU A 156 -11.45 -4.01 11.44
C LEU A 156 -12.74 -3.85 12.24
N LYS A 157 -13.40 -4.96 12.58
CA LYS A 157 -14.61 -4.97 13.39
C LYS A 157 -14.34 -4.41 14.79
N ASP A 158 -13.32 -4.91 15.47
CA ASP A 158 -12.93 -4.43 16.80
C ASP A 158 -12.63 -2.92 16.77
N GLY A 159 -11.89 -2.45 15.75
CA GLY A 159 -11.57 -1.02 15.59
C GLY A 159 -12.80 -0.13 15.36
N ILE A 160 -13.85 -0.65 14.71
CA ILE A 160 -15.12 0.06 14.53
C ILE A 160 -15.93 0.04 15.84
N GLU A 161 -16.04 -1.11 16.50
CA GLU A 161 -16.75 -1.25 17.76
C GLU A 161 -16.17 -0.39 18.87
N ASP A 162 -14.84 -0.25 18.92
CA ASP A 162 -14.12 0.60 19.87
C ASP A 162 -14.11 2.08 19.47
N GLY A 163 -14.64 2.45 18.30
CA GLY A 163 -14.73 3.83 17.83
C GLY A 163 -13.44 4.42 17.25
N PHE A 164 -12.40 3.61 17.04
CA PHE A 164 -11.15 4.05 16.38
C PHE A 164 -11.28 4.13 14.86
N LEU A 165 -12.14 3.32 14.27
CA LEU A 165 -12.39 3.28 12.84
C LEU A 165 -13.83 3.65 12.52
N ALA A 166 -14.02 4.38 11.43
CA ALA A 166 -15.36 4.70 10.94
C ALA A 166 -16.08 3.46 10.39
N PRO A 167 -17.37 3.31 10.63
CA PRO A 167 -18.16 2.28 9.98
C PRO A 167 -18.21 2.55 8.46
N TYR A 168 -18.34 1.49 7.68
CA TYR A 168 -18.39 1.58 6.22
C TYR A 168 -19.62 0.88 5.65
N LYS A 169 -20.02 1.30 4.45
CA LYS A 169 -21.06 0.66 3.65
C LYS A 169 -20.48 0.24 2.31
N VAL A 170 -20.66 -1.02 1.92
CA VAL A 170 -20.26 -1.52 0.62
C VAL A 170 -21.43 -1.48 -0.33
N ILE A 171 -21.27 -0.78 -1.45
CA ILE A 171 -22.21 -0.76 -2.58
C ILE A 171 -21.53 -1.46 -3.74
N LYS A 172 -22.08 -2.60 -4.17
CA LYS A 172 -21.62 -3.30 -5.35
C LYS A 172 -22.43 -2.85 -6.56
N VAL A 173 -21.77 -2.34 -7.58
CA VAL A 173 -22.39 -1.94 -8.86
C VAL A 173 -21.87 -2.92 -9.91
N GLY A 174 -22.74 -3.77 -10.44
CA GLY A 174 -22.45 -4.64 -11.57
C GLY A 174 -22.74 -3.90 -12.88
N LEU A 175 -21.88 -4.08 -13.87
CA LEU A 175 -22.13 -3.70 -15.25
C LEU A 175 -22.40 -4.97 -16.07
N ASP A 176 -23.24 -4.88 -17.10
CA ASP A 176 -23.62 -6.04 -17.92
C ASP A 176 -22.38 -6.77 -18.46
N LYS A 177 -21.41 -6.02 -19.00
CA LYS A 177 -20.16 -6.60 -19.50
C LYS A 177 -19.26 -7.21 -18.41
N ASP A 178 -19.37 -6.75 -17.16
CA ASP A 178 -18.63 -7.32 -16.03
C ASP A 178 -19.22 -8.69 -15.62
N LEU A 179 -20.51 -8.90 -15.86
CA LEU A 179 -21.24 -10.14 -15.53
C LEU A 179 -21.19 -11.16 -16.68
N GLU A 180 -21.35 -10.68 -17.91
CA GLU A 180 -21.48 -11.51 -19.12
C GLU A 180 -20.15 -11.75 -19.83
N GLY A 181 -19.10 -11.01 -19.47
CA GLY A 181 -17.85 -10.96 -20.22
C GLY A 181 -17.97 -10.06 -21.47
N TYR A 182 -16.87 -9.96 -22.19
CA TYR A 182 -16.81 -9.21 -23.45
C TYR A 182 -16.07 -10.00 -24.50
N ARG A 183 -16.69 -10.20 -25.66
CA ARG A 183 -16.07 -10.75 -26.85
C ARG A 183 -16.03 -9.68 -27.93
N PRO A 184 -14.84 -9.27 -28.41
CA PRO A 184 -14.74 -8.29 -29.49
C PRO A 184 -15.35 -8.85 -30.77
N GLU A 185 -15.85 -7.95 -31.60
CA GLU A 185 -16.26 -8.31 -32.95
C GLU A 185 -15.05 -8.79 -33.75
N LYS A 186 -15.26 -9.80 -34.59
CA LYS A 186 -14.20 -10.37 -35.43
C LYS A 186 -13.59 -9.29 -36.33
N GLY A 187 -12.26 -9.17 -36.30
CA GLY A 187 -11.54 -8.15 -37.05
C GLY A 187 -11.47 -6.78 -36.37
N LYS A 188 -11.88 -6.67 -35.09
CA LYS A 188 -11.68 -5.44 -34.32
C LYS A 188 -10.19 -5.19 -34.13
N LEU A 189 -9.74 -3.97 -34.46
CA LEU A 189 -8.37 -3.53 -34.28
C LEU A 189 -8.22 -2.77 -32.97
N ASP A 190 -7.05 -2.88 -32.35
CA ASP A 190 -6.61 -2.03 -31.22
C ASP A 190 -6.14 -0.65 -31.72
N GLU A 191 -5.67 0.21 -30.80
CA GLU A 191 -5.19 1.56 -31.11
C GLU A 191 -3.92 1.55 -31.99
N ASP A 192 -3.15 0.48 -31.96
CA ASP A 192 -1.92 0.29 -32.74
C ASP A 192 -2.21 -0.37 -34.12
N GLY A 193 -3.48 -0.73 -34.37
CA GLY A 193 -3.94 -1.33 -35.64
C GLY A 193 -3.76 -2.84 -35.71
N TYR A 194 -3.47 -3.52 -34.59
CA TYR A 194 -3.43 -4.98 -34.53
C TYR A 194 -4.80 -5.57 -34.24
N GLU A 195 -5.07 -6.73 -34.80
CA GLU A 195 -6.35 -7.42 -34.56
C GLU A 195 -6.42 -7.91 -33.12
N VAL A 196 -7.49 -7.52 -32.41
CA VAL A 196 -7.77 -7.99 -31.05
C VAL A 196 -8.15 -9.45 -31.09
N GLU A 197 -7.53 -10.27 -30.26
CA GLU A 197 -7.74 -11.72 -30.21
C GLU A 197 -9.23 -12.06 -29.98
N ASP A 198 -9.80 -12.90 -30.84
CA ASP A 198 -11.19 -13.36 -30.75
C ASP A 198 -11.37 -14.39 -29.64
N LYS A 199 -11.48 -13.88 -28.41
CA LYS A 199 -11.78 -14.67 -27.21
C LYS A 199 -12.69 -13.92 -26.27
N GLU A 200 -13.24 -14.62 -25.29
CA GLU A 200 -13.99 -14.00 -24.22
C GLU A 200 -13.03 -13.35 -23.20
N TYR A 201 -13.22 -12.07 -22.92
CA TYR A 201 -12.52 -11.31 -21.90
C TYR A 201 -13.42 -11.13 -20.70
N THR A 202 -12.86 -11.37 -19.51
CA THR A 202 -13.57 -11.24 -18.25
C THR A 202 -13.17 -9.93 -17.53
N VAL A 203 -13.82 -9.61 -16.44
CA VAL A 203 -13.50 -8.45 -15.61
C VAL A 203 -12.02 -8.40 -15.17
N HIS A 204 -11.36 -9.54 -15.09
CA HIS A 204 -9.93 -9.63 -14.76
C HIS A 204 -9.00 -9.19 -15.90
N ASP A 205 -9.50 -9.19 -17.12
CA ASP A 205 -8.75 -8.80 -18.32
C ASP A 205 -8.98 -7.30 -18.67
N PHE A 206 -10.08 -6.69 -18.19
CA PHE A 206 -10.42 -5.30 -18.48
C PHE A 206 -9.37 -4.35 -17.90
N ASP A 207 -9.03 -3.32 -18.70
CA ASP A 207 -7.98 -2.34 -18.41
C ASP A 207 -6.57 -2.93 -18.16
N ARG A 208 -6.37 -4.22 -18.46
CA ARG A 208 -5.09 -4.93 -18.39
C ARG A 208 -4.67 -5.52 -19.73
N LYS A 209 -5.59 -6.24 -20.40
CA LYS A 209 -5.37 -6.91 -21.68
C LYS A 209 -6.26 -6.33 -22.76
N ILE A 210 -7.38 -5.74 -22.38
CA ILE A 210 -8.31 -5.05 -23.28
C ILE A 210 -8.86 -3.81 -22.60
N VAL A 211 -8.86 -2.70 -23.31
CA VAL A 211 -9.45 -1.43 -22.88
C VAL A 211 -10.85 -1.30 -23.46
N ILE A 212 -11.81 -0.94 -22.63
CA ILE A 212 -13.19 -0.69 -23.02
C ILE A 212 -13.57 0.73 -22.57
N ASP A 213 -13.41 1.71 -23.44
CA ASP A 213 -13.65 3.13 -23.14
C ASP A 213 -15.07 3.41 -22.66
N GLU A 214 -16.07 2.73 -23.23
CA GLU A 214 -17.47 2.85 -22.82
C GLU A 214 -17.64 2.41 -21.37
N ARG A 215 -16.89 1.38 -20.92
CA ARG A 215 -16.90 0.94 -19.51
C ARG A 215 -16.39 2.03 -18.60
N THR A 216 -15.26 2.66 -18.94
CA THR A 216 -14.69 3.76 -18.16
C THR A 216 -15.66 4.94 -18.05
N LYS A 217 -16.34 5.30 -19.13
CA LYS A 217 -17.37 6.36 -19.14
C LYS A 217 -18.57 6.00 -18.27
N VAL A 218 -19.06 4.76 -18.33
CA VAL A 218 -20.18 4.30 -17.50
C VAL A 218 -19.80 4.32 -16.01
N VAL A 219 -18.59 3.89 -15.67
CA VAL A 219 -18.10 3.94 -14.28
C VAL A 219 -18.02 5.40 -13.80
N ALA A 220 -17.42 6.29 -14.58
CA ALA A 220 -17.33 7.72 -14.24
C ALA A 220 -18.71 8.35 -14.04
N LYS A 221 -19.66 8.02 -14.92
CA LYS A 221 -21.05 8.47 -14.80
C LYS A 221 -21.69 7.97 -13.50
N ARG A 222 -21.53 6.69 -13.16
CA ARG A 222 -22.10 6.12 -11.91
C ARG A 222 -21.52 6.75 -10.66
N ILE A 223 -20.21 6.98 -10.64
CA ILE A 223 -19.56 7.70 -9.53
C ILE A 223 -20.14 9.11 -9.43
N THR A 224 -20.26 9.82 -10.54
CA THR A 224 -20.80 11.18 -10.57
C THR A 224 -22.27 11.23 -10.13
N GLU A 225 -23.11 10.29 -10.57
CA GLU A 225 -24.51 10.19 -10.15
C GLU A 225 -24.61 9.96 -8.62
N TYR A 226 -23.75 9.08 -8.07
CA TYR A 226 -23.70 8.85 -6.64
C TYR A 226 -23.29 10.11 -5.85
N LEU A 227 -22.25 10.82 -6.29
CA LEU A 227 -21.81 12.06 -5.67
C LEU A 227 -22.88 13.17 -5.75
N LYS A 228 -23.57 13.29 -6.89
CA LYS A 228 -24.69 14.24 -7.05
C LYS A 228 -25.88 13.93 -6.13
N ALA A 229 -26.11 12.64 -5.85
CA ALA A 229 -27.20 12.20 -4.98
C ALA A 229 -26.85 12.27 -3.48
N THR A 230 -25.57 12.35 -3.13
CA THR A 230 -25.10 12.38 -1.73
C THR A 230 -24.44 13.70 -1.38
N ASP A 231 -23.14 13.81 -1.69
CA ASP A 231 -22.34 15.02 -1.49
C ASP A 231 -21.27 15.12 -2.57
N ARG A 232 -21.34 16.18 -3.39
CA ARG A 232 -20.38 16.44 -4.46
C ARG A 232 -18.99 16.83 -3.96
N TYR A 233 -18.85 17.17 -2.71
CA TYR A 233 -17.60 17.51 -2.05
C TYR A 233 -17.09 16.39 -1.11
N ALA A 234 -17.76 15.23 -1.11
CA ALA A 234 -17.27 14.07 -0.38
C ALA A 234 -15.92 13.63 -0.94
N ARG A 235 -14.92 13.49 -0.06
CA ARG A 235 -13.59 13.01 -0.46
C ARG A 235 -13.70 11.62 -1.06
N THR A 236 -13.27 11.51 -2.31
CA THR A 236 -13.43 10.29 -3.11
C THR A 236 -12.09 9.86 -3.68
N ILE A 237 -11.75 8.59 -3.53
CA ILE A 237 -10.57 7.98 -4.15
C ILE A 237 -11.04 6.92 -5.14
N VAL A 238 -10.54 6.99 -6.37
CA VAL A 238 -10.82 6.01 -7.43
C VAL A 238 -9.53 5.24 -7.73
N PHE A 239 -9.50 3.96 -7.36
CA PHE A 239 -8.36 3.11 -7.66
C PHE A 239 -8.43 2.59 -9.08
N CYS A 240 -7.37 2.80 -9.84
CA CYS A 240 -7.21 2.37 -11.22
C CYS A 240 -6.17 1.26 -11.35
N VAL A 241 -6.25 0.48 -12.42
CA VAL A 241 -5.36 -0.68 -12.66
C VAL A 241 -3.92 -0.24 -12.91
N ASP A 242 -3.76 0.83 -13.71
CA ASP A 242 -2.47 1.41 -14.10
C ASP A 242 -2.58 2.93 -14.30
N THR A 243 -1.46 3.55 -14.70
CA THR A 243 -1.36 5.00 -14.89
C THR A 243 -2.17 5.51 -16.08
N GLU A 244 -2.36 4.69 -17.12
CA GLU A 244 -3.14 5.04 -18.30
C GLU A 244 -4.65 4.94 -18.01
N HIS A 245 -5.06 3.89 -17.32
CA HIS A 245 -6.43 3.81 -16.79
C HIS A 245 -6.75 4.99 -15.88
N ALA A 246 -5.81 5.41 -15.02
CA ALA A 246 -5.99 6.59 -14.17
C ALA A 246 -6.17 7.87 -15.00
N LEU A 247 -5.47 8.01 -16.12
CA LEU A 247 -5.66 9.16 -17.02
C LEU A 247 -7.04 9.14 -17.69
N ARG A 248 -7.42 8.01 -18.30
CA ARG A 248 -8.75 7.86 -18.94
C ARG A 248 -9.89 8.09 -17.93
N MET A 249 -9.78 7.55 -16.73
CA MET A 249 -10.78 7.74 -15.67
C MET A 249 -10.87 9.20 -15.20
N ARG A 250 -9.72 9.85 -15.01
CA ARG A 250 -9.66 11.28 -14.67
C ARG A 250 -10.37 12.12 -15.73
N ASP A 251 -10.12 11.87 -17.01
CA ASP A 251 -10.73 12.62 -18.10
C ASP A 251 -12.23 12.34 -18.22
N ALA A 252 -12.65 11.10 -18.06
CA ALA A 252 -14.08 10.74 -18.02
C ALA A 252 -14.80 11.41 -16.83
N LEU A 253 -14.22 11.41 -15.64
CA LEU A 253 -14.79 12.07 -14.47
C LEU A 253 -14.81 13.60 -14.62
N ALA A 254 -13.77 14.20 -15.20
CA ALA A 254 -13.72 15.62 -15.47
C ALA A 254 -14.81 16.06 -16.48
N ASN A 255 -15.06 15.26 -17.50
CA ASN A 255 -16.13 15.50 -18.47
C ASN A 255 -17.52 15.41 -17.82
N GLU A 256 -17.79 14.38 -17.01
CA GLU A 256 -19.06 14.22 -16.28
C GLU A 256 -19.30 15.32 -15.24
N ASN A 257 -18.25 15.95 -14.75
CA ASN A 257 -18.26 17.02 -13.75
C ASN A 257 -17.72 18.35 -14.30
N SER A 258 -17.99 18.65 -15.58
CA SER A 258 -17.48 19.85 -16.25
C SER A 258 -17.93 21.17 -15.61
N ASP A 259 -19.07 21.18 -14.92
CA ASP A 259 -19.55 22.29 -14.09
C ASP A 259 -18.63 22.55 -12.90
N MET A 260 -18.23 21.52 -12.19
CA MET A 260 -17.32 21.61 -11.03
C MET A 260 -15.89 21.93 -11.47
N MET A 261 -15.43 21.37 -12.60
CA MET A 261 -14.11 21.65 -13.17
C MET A 261 -13.95 23.12 -13.59
N LYS A 262 -15.03 23.80 -13.98
CA LYS A 262 -15.01 25.25 -14.27
C LYS A 262 -14.83 26.09 -13.00
N VAL A 263 -15.36 25.63 -11.87
CA VAL A 263 -15.24 26.31 -10.57
C VAL A 263 -13.88 26.02 -9.93
N ASN A 264 -13.46 24.77 -9.97
CA ASN A 264 -12.19 24.31 -9.41
C ASN A 264 -11.52 23.32 -10.39
N PRO A 265 -10.47 23.73 -11.11
CA PRO A 265 -9.75 22.83 -12.03
C PRO A 265 -9.11 21.61 -11.35
N SER A 266 -8.94 21.66 -10.02
CA SER A 266 -8.44 20.55 -9.22
C SER A 266 -9.55 19.70 -8.60
N TYR A 267 -10.81 19.83 -9.06
CA TYR A 267 -11.93 19.01 -8.58
C TYR A 267 -11.72 17.52 -8.85
N VAL A 268 -11.13 17.16 -9.98
CA VAL A 268 -10.69 15.82 -10.31
C VAL A 268 -9.20 15.83 -10.61
N VAL A 269 -8.42 15.11 -9.83
CA VAL A 269 -6.96 15.06 -9.94
C VAL A 269 -6.50 13.61 -10.12
N ARG A 270 -5.51 13.41 -11.00
CA ARG A 270 -4.80 12.13 -11.09
C ARG A 270 -3.56 12.17 -10.20
N ILE A 271 -3.37 11.14 -9.40
CA ILE A 271 -2.17 10.97 -8.57
C ILE A 271 -1.49 9.66 -8.92
N THR A 272 -0.28 9.73 -9.47
CA THR A 272 0.54 8.57 -9.83
C THR A 272 1.98 8.76 -9.37
N SER A 273 2.76 7.68 -9.33
CA SER A 273 4.17 7.75 -8.89
C SER A 273 5.04 8.66 -9.75
N ASN A 274 4.69 8.85 -11.01
CA ASN A 274 5.45 9.61 -12.00
C ASN A 274 4.90 11.03 -12.25
N ASP A 275 3.88 11.44 -11.48
CA ASP A 275 3.21 12.72 -11.63
C ASP A 275 3.50 13.61 -10.40
N ASP A 276 4.50 14.50 -10.55
CA ASP A 276 4.90 15.38 -9.45
C ASP A 276 3.80 16.41 -9.12
N TYR A 277 3.01 16.86 -10.11
CA TYR A 277 1.89 17.74 -9.86
C TYR A 277 0.79 17.03 -9.04
N GLY A 278 0.46 15.78 -9.41
CA GLY A 278 -0.50 14.98 -8.66
C GLY A 278 -0.06 14.74 -7.21
N LYS A 279 1.24 14.52 -6.98
CA LYS A 279 1.78 14.34 -5.62
C LYS A 279 1.57 15.56 -4.72
N THR A 280 1.74 16.77 -5.26
CA THR A 280 1.49 18.01 -4.49
C THR A 280 0.01 18.15 -4.08
N LYS A 281 -0.90 17.52 -4.81
CA LYS A 281 -2.33 17.54 -4.52
C LYS A 281 -2.76 16.52 -3.46
N LEU A 282 -1.89 15.58 -3.11
CA LEU A 282 -2.17 14.65 -2.02
C LEU A 282 -2.26 15.34 -0.66
N ASP A 283 -1.38 16.32 -0.41
CA ASP A 283 -1.43 17.11 0.82
C ASP A 283 -2.70 17.96 0.87
N ASP A 284 -3.09 18.58 -0.25
CA ASP A 284 -4.35 19.30 -0.39
C ASP A 284 -5.57 18.38 -0.12
N PHE A 285 -5.53 17.13 -0.60
CA PHE A 285 -6.61 16.17 -0.38
C PHE A 285 -6.74 15.75 1.09
N ILE A 286 -5.63 15.67 1.82
CA ILE A 286 -5.60 15.32 3.24
C ILE A 286 -6.07 16.50 4.10
N ASP A 287 -5.76 17.74 3.71
CA ASP A 287 -6.15 18.94 4.46
C ASP A 287 -7.67 19.07 4.54
N SER A 288 -8.18 19.21 5.77
CA SER A 288 -9.61 19.36 6.03
C SER A 288 -10.22 20.66 5.50
N ASN A 289 -9.40 21.65 5.18
CA ASN A 289 -9.83 22.97 4.71
C ASN A 289 -9.94 23.03 3.16
N THR A 290 -9.52 22.02 2.45
CA THR A 290 -9.59 21.96 1.00
C THR A 290 -10.85 21.24 0.50
N THR A 291 -11.28 21.57 -0.72
CA THR A 291 -12.49 21.02 -1.36
C THR A 291 -12.12 20.22 -2.62
N TYR A 292 -11.23 19.24 -2.47
CA TYR A 292 -10.87 18.31 -3.55
C TYR A 292 -11.54 16.96 -3.34
N PRO A 293 -12.68 16.69 -3.96
CA PRO A 293 -13.48 15.53 -3.62
C PRO A 293 -13.10 14.25 -4.38
N VAL A 294 -12.41 14.34 -5.53
CA VAL A 294 -12.15 13.16 -6.38
C VAL A 294 -10.67 13.09 -6.79
N ILE A 295 -10.09 11.93 -6.54
CA ILE A 295 -8.70 11.61 -6.91
C ILE A 295 -8.65 10.29 -7.68
#